data_08b8f48738a9ad3ebd0212b3ac7b58bf
#
_entry.id   08b8f48738a9ad3ebd0212b3ac7b58bf
#
_cell.length_a   1.000
_cell.length_b   1.000
_cell.length_c   1.000
_cell.angle_alpha   90.00
_cell.angle_beta   90.00
_cell.angle_gamma   90.00
#
_symmetry.space_group_name_H-M   'P 1'
#
loop_
_entity.id
_entity.type
_entity.pdbx_description
1 polymer ?
#
loop_
_entity_poly.entity_id
_entity_poly.type
_entity_poly.pdbx_seq_one_letter_code
_entity_poly.pdbx_strand_id
1 'polypeptide(L)'
;IEIVISVLSEKLSAVTGRVNMLEKVERLISEINRIHLVYSQDYFETGKVEKINLKHTFSKVPVKAILDYRLNLHESINDYLMKADVKDIPYVYRVKTSESILDKIERFSKRQDGYPVNSILNDIFGARIILSSEDISQVMEQLDEWKDKFDLKNWYLRDKDNYTGIHVYFKNKSNHYYPWELQIWDEKDVDQNIESHKLFKRHFV
;
A
#
# COMPACT_ATOMS: atom_id res chain seq x y z
N ILE A 1 3.99 -28.69 -38.58
CA ILE A 1 2.72 -28.38 -37.89
C ILE A 1 2.93 -28.43 -36.37
N GLU A 2 3.62 -29.44 -35.82
CA GLU A 2 3.89 -29.55 -34.37
C GLU A 2 4.71 -28.38 -33.80
N ILE A 3 5.71 -27.89 -34.54
CA ILE A 3 6.53 -26.73 -34.11
C ILE A 3 5.70 -25.44 -34.02
N VAL A 4 4.77 -25.23 -34.92
CA VAL A 4 3.88 -24.04 -34.92
C VAL A 4 2.89 -24.10 -33.76
N ILE A 5 2.40 -25.28 -33.43
CA ILE A 5 1.49 -25.49 -32.29
C ILE A 5 2.23 -25.28 -30.95
N SER A 6 3.49 -25.74 -30.83
CA SER A 6 4.33 -25.52 -29.65
C SER A 6 4.60 -24.01 -29.43
N VAL A 7 4.99 -23.27 -30.44
CA VAL A 7 5.24 -21.82 -30.35
C VAL A 7 3.97 -21.04 -30.04
N LEU A 8 2.84 -21.43 -30.58
CA LEU A 8 1.54 -20.83 -30.24
C LEU A 8 1.11 -21.16 -28.82
N SER A 9 1.35 -22.40 -28.35
CA SER A 9 1.06 -22.80 -26.97
C SER A 9 1.92 -22.07 -25.98
N GLU A 10 3.23 -21.89 -26.24
CA GLU A 10 4.12 -21.11 -25.38
C GLU A 10 3.74 -19.62 -25.36
N LYS A 11 3.38 -19.03 -26.51
CA LYS A 11 2.89 -17.65 -26.57
C LYS A 11 1.54 -17.48 -25.86
N LEU A 12 0.63 -18.44 -26.01
CA LEU A 12 -0.65 -18.42 -25.29
C LEU A 12 -0.48 -18.56 -23.79
N SER A 13 0.43 -19.45 -23.35
CA SER A 13 0.79 -19.64 -21.94
C SER A 13 1.46 -18.39 -21.37
N ALA A 14 2.32 -17.71 -22.12
CA ALA A 14 2.94 -16.47 -21.71
C ALA A 14 1.91 -15.32 -21.60
N VAL A 15 0.98 -15.23 -22.55
CA VAL A 15 -0.10 -14.23 -22.52
C VAL A 15 -1.09 -14.49 -21.37
N THR A 16 -1.48 -15.74 -21.15
CA THR A 16 -2.36 -16.12 -20.01
C THR A 16 -1.66 -15.92 -18.67
N GLY A 17 -0.36 -16.16 -18.57
CA GLY A 17 0.44 -15.88 -17.37
C GLY A 17 0.53 -14.39 -17.04
N ARG A 18 0.62 -13.51 -18.04
CA ARG A 18 0.66 -12.06 -17.88
C ARG A 18 -0.68 -11.48 -17.41
N VAL A 19 -1.77 -11.86 -18.07
CA VAL A 19 -3.13 -11.49 -17.62
C VAL A 19 -3.36 -11.92 -16.17
N ASN A 20 -2.85 -13.09 -15.79
CA ASN A 20 -2.94 -13.59 -14.43
C ASN A 20 -2.18 -12.71 -13.40
N MET A 21 -1.02 -12.09 -13.74
CA MET A 21 -0.28 -11.25 -12.78
C MET A 21 -1.02 -9.92 -12.50
N LEU A 22 -1.53 -9.25 -13.52
CA LEU A 22 -2.35 -8.05 -13.34
C LEU A 22 -3.61 -8.34 -12.51
N GLU A 23 -4.33 -9.42 -12.82
CA GLU A 23 -5.49 -9.86 -12.04
C GLU A 23 -5.13 -10.16 -10.58
N LYS A 24 -3.98 -10.75 -10.33
CA LYS A 24 -3.47 -10.99 -8.97
C LYS A 24 -3.23 -9.68 -8.23
N VAL A 25 -2.58 -8.71 -8.86
CA VAL A 25 -2.33 -7.39 -8.27
C VAL A 25 -3.65 -6.69 -7.94
N GLU A 26 -4.60 -6.69 -8.85
CA GLU A 26 -5.93 -6.10 -8.63
C GLU A 26 -6.71 -6.80 -7.52
N ARG A 27 -6.63 -8.14 -7.43
CA ARG A 27 -7.21 -8.91 -6.34
C ARG A 27 -6.58 -8.55 -4.99
N LEU A 28 -5.26 -8.41 -4.93
CA LEU A 28 -4.56 -7.95 -3.73
C LEU A 28 -5.04 -6.57 -3.29
N ILE A 29 -5.16 -5.61 -4.22
CA ILE A 29 -5.67 -4.28 -3.94
C ILE A 29 -7.10 -4.33 -3.41
N SER A 30 -7.98 -5.10 -4.05
CA SER A 30 -9.36 -5.30 -3.61
C SER A 30 -9.45 -5.83 -2.19
N GLU A 31 -8.68 -6.87 -1.87
CA GLU A 31 -8.69 -7.48 -0.53
C GLU A 31 -8.15 -6.52 0.54
N ILE A 32 -7.07 -5.78 0.26
CA ILE A 32 -6.55 -4.79 1.21
C ILE A 32 -7.57 -3.65 1.41
N ASN A 33 -8.19 -3.13 0.35
CA ASN A 33 -9.25 -2.13 0.47
C ASN A 33 -10.42 -2.63 1.32
N ARG A 34 -10.85 -3.88 1.14
CA ARG A 34 -11.90 -4.51 1.93
C ARG A 34 -11.51 -4.61 3.41
N ILE A 35 -10.30 -5.04 3.70
CA ILE A 35 -9.76 -5.13 5.06
C ILE A 35 -9.77 -3.74 5.73
N HIS A 36 -9.25 -2.73 5.06
CA HIS A 36 -9.25 -1.36 5.59
C HIS A 36 -10.64 -0.83 5.85
N LEU A 37 -11.60 -1.19 4.99
CA LEU A 37 -13.00 -0.80 5.18
C LEU A 37 -13.58 -1.44 6.44
N VAL A 38 -13.40 -2.75 6.62
CA VAL A 38 -13.87 -3.50 7.79
C VAL A 38 -13.26 -2.94 9.08
N TYR A 39 -11.95 -2.71 9.10
CA TYR A 39 -11.27 -2.12 10.26
C TYR A 39 -11.79 -0.76 10.65
N SER A 40 -12.02 0.08 9.66
CA SER A 40 -12.57 1.40 9.93
C SER A 40 -14.02 1.34 10.41
N GLN A 41 -14.78 0.31 10.00
CA GLN A 41 -16.14 0.07 10.53
C GLN A 41 -16.09 -0.36 12.00
N ASP A 42 -15.29 -1.35 12.35
CA ASP A 42 -15.14 -1.79 13.74
C ASP A 42 -14.69 -0.65 14.66
N TYR A 43 -13.84 0.23 14.18
CA TYR A 43 -13.38 1.40 14.90
C TYR A 43 -14.51 2.41 15.15
N PHE A 44 -15.51 2.47 14.26
CA PHE A 44 -16.66 3.38 14.36
C PHE A 44 -17.91 2.73 14.98
N GLU A 45 -18.10 1.43 14.83
CA GLU A 45 -19.31 0.71 15.30
C GLU A 45 -19.29 0.43 16.79
N THR A 46 -18.13 0.34 17.43
CA THR A 46 -18.05 0.14 18.88
C THR A 46 -18.57 1.30 19.70
N GLY A 47 -19.01 2.40 19.07
CA GLY A 47 -19.60 3.57 19.73
C GLY A 47 -18.63 4.34 20.65
N LYS A 48 -17.39 3.92 20.73
CA LYS A 48 -16.39 4.45 21.66
C LYS A 48 -15.51 5.55 21.07
N VAL A 49 -15.58 5.79 19.76
CA VAL A 49 -14.75 6.79 19.09
C VAL A 49 -15.59 7.64 18.17
N GLU A 50 -15.51 8.96 18.32
CA GLU A 50 -16.10 9.90 17.37
C GLU A 50 -15.48 9.70 15.98
N LYS A 51 -16.31 9.82 14.93
CA LYS A 51 -15.84 9.81 13.55
C LYS A 51 -14.83 10.92 13.33
N ILE A 52 -13.57 10.56 13.26
CA ILE A 52 -12.47 11.51 13.09
C ILE A 52 -12.30 11.80 11.60
N ASN A 53 -12.36 13.08 11.24
CA ASN A 53 -12.08 13.50 9.87
C ASN A 53 -10.58 13.70 9.68
N LEU A 54 -9.95 12.79 8.96
CA LEU A 54 -8.51 12.79 8.71
C LEU A 54 -8.03 13.88 7.72
N LYS A 55 -8.95 14.67 7.16
CA LYS A 55 -8.60 15.94 6.49
C LYS A 55 -8.18 17.04 7.46
N HIS A 56 -8.44 16.87 8.74
CA HIS A 56 -7.96 17.79 9.75
C HIS A 56 -6.45 17.60 9.99
N THR A 57 -5.85 18.61 10.57
CA THR A 57 -4.44 18.61 11.00
C THR A 57 -4.26 17.86 12.32
N PHE A 58 -3.02 17.59 12.71
CA PHE A 58 -2.69 16.93 13.97
C PHE A 58 -3.17 17.70 15.23
N SER A 59 -3.45 18.99 15.11
CA SER A 59 -4.05 19.74 16.21
C SER A 59 -5.50 19.36 16.53
N LYS A 60 -6.20 18.74 15.58
CA LYS A 60 -7.61 18.33 15.71
C LYS A 60 -7.80 16.80 15.70
N VAL A 61 -6.80 16.05 15.32
CA VAL A 61 -6.84 14.57 15.32
C VAL A 61 -6.03 14.07 16.51
N PRO A 62 -6.65 13.43 17.52
CA PRO A 62 -5.92 12.95 18.69
C PRO A 62 -4.86 11.91 18.32
N VAL A 63 -3.64 12.09 18.79
CA VAL A 63 -2.54 11.14 18.56
C VAL A 63 -2.91 9.75 19.09
N LYS A 64 -3.61 9.68 20.23
CA LYS A 64 -4.10 8.42 20.79
C LYS A 64 -4.94 7.65 19.78
N ALA A 65 -5.86 8.31 19.08
CA ALA A 65 -6.71 7.66 18.08
C ALA A 65 -5.92 7.08 16.92
N ILE A 66 -4.84 7.75 16.50
CA ILE A 66 -3.92 7.26 15.46
C ILE A 66 -3.18 5.99 15.92
N LEU A 67 -2.71 6.00 17.16
CA LEU A 67 -2.00 4.86 17.74
C LEU A 67 -2.93 3.68 18.02
N ASP A 68 -4.16 3.92 18.48
CA ASP A 68 -5.18 2.88 18.68
C ASP A 68 -5.52 2.20 17.34
N TYR A 69 -5.72 2.98 16.26
CA TYR A 69 -5.92 2.42 14.91
C TYR A 69 -4.73 1.55 14.48
N ARG A 70 -3.51 2.06 14.66
CA ARG A 70 -2.28 1.31 14.34
C ARG A 70 -2.18 -0.01 15.10
N LEU A 71 -2.51 0.01 16.39
CA LEU A 71 -2.44 -1.17 17.25
C LEU A 71 -3.47 -2.22 16.80
N ASN A 72 -4.73 -1.83 16.65
CA ASN A 72 -5.78 -2.70 16.16
C ASN A 72 -5.44 -3.33 14.81
N LEU A 73 -4.92 -2.51 13.89
CA LEU A 73 -4.46 -3.00 12.58
C LEU A 73 -3.34 -4.03 12.72
N HIS A 74 -2.35 -3.77 13.59
CA HIS A 74 -1.23 -4.68 13.80
C HIS A 74 -1.65 -6.04 14.38
N GLU A 75 -2.59 -6.03 15.31
CA GLU A 75 -3.06 -7.25 15.97
C GLU A 75 -3.88 -8.15 15.04
N SER A 76 -4.64 -7.57 14.13
CA SER A 76 -5.63 -8.33 13.37
C SER A 76 -5.30 -8.49 11.89
N ILE A 77 -4.38 -7.69 11.30
CA ILE A 77 -4.10 -7.73 9.87
C ILE A 77 -3.61 -9.10 9.40
N ASN A 78 -2.81 -9.77 10.22
CA ASN A 78 -2.31 -11.10 9.89
C ASN A 78 -3.44 -12.11 9.70
N ASP A 79 -4.39 -12.15 10.63
CA ASP A 79 -5.54 -13.04 10.58
C ASP A 79 -6.43 -12.78 9.35
N TYR A 80 -6.60 -11.51 8.99
CA TYR A 80 -7.36 -11.15 7.79
C TYR A 80 -6.66 -11.56 6.51
N LEU A 81 -5.37 -11.29 6.37
CA LEU A 81 -4.60 -11.66 5.18
C LEU A 81 -4.44 -13.18 5.05
N MET A 82 -4.36 -13.89 6.18
CA MET A 82 -4.36 -15.37 6.18
C MET A 82 -5.68 -15.98 5.67
N LYS A 83 -6.79 -15.29 5.87
CA LYS A 83 -8.13 -15.70 5.41
C LYS A 83 -8.46 -15.20 4.00
N ALA A 84 -7.79 -14.15 3.54
CA ALA A 84 -7.99 -13.58 2.21
C ALA A 84 -7.46 -14.52 1.11
N ASP A 85 -8.10 -14.48 -0.05
CA ASP A 85 -7.69 -15.25 -1.23
C ASP A 85 -6.56 -14.53 -1.99
N VAL A 86 -5.41 -14.40 -1.31
CA VAL A 86 -4.20 -13.74 -1.84
C VAL A 86 -2.93 -14.55 -1.62
N LYS A 87 -3.06 -15.83 -1.25
CA LYS A 87 -1.93 -16.71 -0.89
C LYS A 87 -1.01 -17.03 -2.07
N ASP A 88 -1.53 -16.95 -3.27
CA ASP A 88 -0.81 -17.20 -4.52
C ASP A 88 -0.10 -15.94 -5.06
N ILE A 89 -0.18 -14.82 -4.33
CA ILE A 89 0.42 -13.56 -4.72
C ILE A 89 1.70 -13.34 -3.90
N PRO A 90 2.87 -13.15 -4.53
CA PRO A 90 4.10 -12.87 -3.81
C PRO A 90 4.11 -11.41 -3.33
N TYR A 91 3.67 -11.16 -2.11
CA TYR A 91 3.72 -9.85 -1.49
C TYR A 91 4.25 -9.90 -0.06
N VAL A 92 4.75 -8.78 0.40
CA VAL A 92 5.05 -8.53 1.81
C VAL A 92 4.27 -7.31 2.28
N TYR A 93 3.95 -7.25 3.58
CA TYR A 93 3.27 -6.09 4.15
C TYR A 93 3.94 -5.65 5.45
N ARG A 94 3.65 -4.43 5.84
CA ARG A 94 4.07 -3.89 7.13
C ARG A 94 3.00 -2.98 7.72
N VAL A 95 2.92 -2.95 9.02
CA VAL A 95 2.29 -1.88 9.79
C VAL A 95 3.39 -0.99 10.36
N LYS A 96 3.31 0.30 10.12
CA LYS A 96 4.30 1.29 10.58
C LYS A 96 4.41 1.26 12.11
N THR A 97 5.63 1.36 12.66
CA THR A 97 5.82 1.36 14.10
C THR A 97 5.29 2.66 14.74
N SER A 98 4.95 2.58 16.02
CA SER A 98 4.47 3.75 16.76
C SER A 98 5.50 4.87 16.78
N GLU A 99 6.78 4.54 16.95
CA GLU A 99 7.89 5.49 16.95
C GLU A 99 8.00 6.24 15.62
N SER A 100 7.89 5.51 14.50
CA SER A 100 7.93 6.10 13.14
C SER A 100 6.71 6.99 12.86
N ILE A 101 5.55 6.67 13.46
CA ILE A 101 4.35 7.52 13.37
C ILE A 101 4.56 8.79 14.18
N LEU A 102 5.02 8.67 15.42
CA LEU A 102 5.25 9.81 16.32
C LEU A 102 6.30 10.77 15.76
N ASP A 103 7.44 10.26 15.25
CA ASP A 103 8.44 11.05 14.56
C ASP A 103 7.85 11.83 13.36
N LYS A 104 7.01 11.15 12.57
CA LYS A 104 6.35 11.80 11.43
C LYS A 104 5.37 12.88 11.89
N ILE A 105 4.59 12.63 12.94
CA ILE A 105 3.71 13.62 13.56
C ILE A 105 4.51 14.83 14.06
N GLU A 106 5.58 14.60 14.80
CA GLU A 106 6.42 15.69 15.35
C GLU A 106 7.00 16.59 14.24
N ARG A 107 7.59 15.97 13.20
CA ARG A 107 8.16 16.72 12.06
C ARG A 107 7.14 17.58 11.32
N PHE A 108 5.91 17.08 11.16
CA PHE A 108 4.88 17.80 10.40
C PHE A 108 4.04 18.75 11.24
N SER A 109 3.91 18.51 12.55
CA SER A 109 3.24 19.44 13.48
C SER A 109 3.98 20.77 13.60
N LYS A 110 5.30 20.77 13.38
CA LYS A 110 6.15 21.98 13.42
C LYS A 110 6.04 22.83 12.14
N ARG A 111 5.39 22.33 11.08
CA ARG A 111 5.23 23.06 9.82
C ARG A 111 3.99 23.97 9.90
N GLN A 112 4.17 25.21 9.49
CA GLN A 112 3.12 26.24 9.53
C GLN A 112 1.93 25.94 8.60
N ASP A 113 2.14 25.15 7.55
CA ASP A 113 1.16 24.94 6.46
C ASP A 113 0.01 23.96 6.80
N GLY A 114 0.03 23.33 7.97
CA GLY A 114 -1.08 22.54 8.48
C GLY A 114 -1.58 21.41 7.56
N TYR A 115 -0.72 20.47 7.19
CA TYR A 115 -1.10 19.35 6.31
C TYR A 115 -2.16 18.42 6.94
N PRO A 116 -3.12 17.91 6.14
CA PRO A 116 -4.09 16.92 6.59
C PRO A 116 -3.42 15.62 7.06
N VAL A 117 -3.96 15.01 8.10
CA VAL A 117 -3.45 13.74 8.65
C VAL A 117 -3.40 12.64 7.59
N ASN A 118 -4.46 12.50 6.76
CA ASN A 118 -4.49 11.49 5.69
C ASN A 118 -3.57 11.76 4.50
N SER A 119 -2.92 12.91 4.44
CA SER A 119 -1.87 13.19 3.46
C SER A 119 -0.48 12.86 4.00
N ILE A 120 -0.32 12.91 5.33
CA ILE A 120 0.93 12.63 6.01
C ILE A 120 1.03 11.16 6.41
N LEU A 121 -0.01 10.64 7.08
CA LEU A 121 -0.09 9.25 7.52
C LEU A 121 -0.82 8.39 6.48
N ASN A 122 -0.30 8.37 5.27
CA ASN A 122 -0.83 7.60 4.14
C ASN A 122 -0.17 6.23 3.97
N ASP A 123 0.70 5.84 4.90
CA ASP A 123 1.53 4.64 4.87
C ASP A 123 1.60 3.92 6.24
N ILE A 124 0.56 4.08 7.10
CA ILE A 124 0.46 3.29 8.34
C ILE A 124 0.42 1.80 8.00
N PHE A 125 -0.37 1.43 6.99
CA PHE A 125 -0.28 0.14 6.33
C PHE A 125 0.40 0.29 4.98
N GLY A 126 1.33 -0.61 4.69
CA GLY A 126 1.99 -0.70 3.39
C GLY A 126 2.14 -2.15 2.94
N ALA A 127 1.83 -2.41 1.68
CA ALA A 127 2.16 -3.65 1.01
C ALA A 127 3.25 -3.42 -0.03
N ARG A 128 3.98 -4.46 -0.39
CA ARG A 128 5.00 -4.44 -1.45
C ARG A 128 4.88 -5.68 -2.30
N ILE A 129 4.94 -5.49 -3.60
CA ILE A 129 5.07 -6.55 -4.60
C ILE A 129 6.33 -6.33 -5.43
N ILE A 130 6.88 -7.43 -5.95
CA ILE A 130 8.02 -7.41 -6.85
C ILE A 130 7.52 -7.98 -8.18
N LEU A 131 7.72 -7.24 -9.25
CA LEU A 131 7.22 -7.57 -10.58
C LEU A 131 8.33 -7.46 -11.62
N SER A 132 8.18 -8.16 -12.73
CA SER A 132 9.01 -7.94 -13.90
C SER A 132 8.78 -6.54 -14.49
N SER A 133 9.77 -5.98 -15.19
CA SER A 133 9.61 -4.68 -15.89
C SER A 133 8.42 -4.68 -16.84
N GLU A 134 8.05 -5.81 -17.40
CA GLU A 134 6.95 -5.98 -18.33
C GLU A 134 5.59 -5.97 -17.62
N ASP A 135 5.46 -6.65 -16.49
CA ASP A 135 4.24 -6.61 -15.66
C ASP A 135 4.03 -5.20 -15.08
N ILE A 136 5.13 -4.51 -14.71
CA ILE A 136 5.06 -3.11 -14.26
C ILE A 136 4.47 -2.23 -15.36
N SER A 137 4.89 -2.40 -16.61
CA SER A 137 4.34 -1.63 -17.73
C SER A 137 2.84 -1.84 -17.87
N GLN A 138 2.35 -3.07 -17.74
CA GLN A 138 0.92 -3.39 -17.77
C GLN A 138 0.15 -2.75 -16.60
N VAL A 139 0.72 -2.79 -15.39
CA VAL A 139 0.13 -2.14 -14.22
C VAL A 139 0.04 -0.62 -14.42
N MET A 140 1.09 -0.01 -14.99
CA MET A 140 1.12 1.45 -15.24
C MET A 140 0.02 1.89 -16.21
N GLU A 141 -0.33 1.07 -17.18
CA GLU A 141 -1.43 1.34 -18.12
C GLU A 141 -2.81 1.33 -17.43
N GLN A 142 -2.95 0.66 -16.30
CA GLN A 142 -4.21 0.55 -15.56
C GLN A 142 -4.43 1.63 -14.49
N LEU A 143 -3.41 2.43 -14.18
CA LEU A 143 -3.47 3.38 -13.05
C LEU A 143 -4.60 4.41 -13.17
N ASP A 144 -4.99 4.79 -14.37
CA ASP A 144 -6.10 5.72 -14.57
C ASP A 144 -7.44 5.04 -14.28
N GLU A 145 -7.63 3.79 -14.68
CA GLU A 145 -8.82 3.00 -14.35
C GLU A 145 -8.91 2.71 -12.85
N TRP A 146 -7.78 2.52 -12.18
CA TRP A 146 -7.72 2.27 -10.73
C TRP A 146 -8.18 3.46 -9.88
N LYS A 147 -8.23 4.67 -10.44
CA LYS A 147 -8.81 5.84 -9.76
C LYS A 147 -10.28 5.61 -9.41
N ASP A 148 -11.03 5.02 -10.33
CA ASP A 148 -12.46 4.76 -10.16
C ASP A 148 -12.71 3.37 -9.55
N LYS A 149 -11.91 2.36 -9.94
CA LYS A 149 -12.09 0.97 -9.52
C LYS A 149 -11.67 0.71 -8.08
N PHE A 150 -10.58 1.33 -7.62
CA PHE A 150 -9.93 1.04 -6.35
C PHE A 150 -9.73 2.26 -5.45
N ASP A 151 -10.29 3.42 -5.79
CA ASP A 151 -10.04 4.65 -5.05
C ASP A 151 -8.56 5.07 -5.01
N LEU A 152 -7.82 4.85 -6.10
CA LEU A 152 -6.45 5.32 -6.21
C LEU A 152 -6.40 6.84 -6.03
N LYS A 153 -5.61 7.30 -5.06
CA LYS A 153 -5.47 8.72 -4.73
C LYS A 153 -4.41 9.39 -5.60
N ASN A 154 -3.23 8.81 -5.62
CA ASN A 154 -2.07 9.28 -6.39
C ASN A 154 -0.99 8.19 -6.44
N TRP A 155 -0.05 8.38 -7.36
CA TRP A 155 1.14 7.55 -7.44
C TRP A 155 2.33 8.40 -7.90
N TYR A 156 3.54 7.92 -7.66
CA TYR A 156 4.77 8.49 -8.19
C TYR A 156 5.89 7.46 -8.24
N LEU A 157 6.80 7.65 -9.20
CA LEU A 157 8.08 6.95 -9.22
C LEU A 157 9.04 7.65 -8.26
N ARG A 158 9.57 6.93 -7.29
CA ARG A 158 10.68 7.36 -6.46
C ARG A 158 11.95 6.76 -7.00
N ASP A 159 12.85 7.63 -7.43
CA ASP A 159 14.21 7.28 -7.87
C ASP A 159 15.18 8.21 -7.18
N LYS A 160 15.70 7.77 -6.06
CA LYS A 160 16.57 8.58 -5.19
C LYS A 160 17.34 7.72 -4.21
N ASP A 161 18.61 8.10 -3.95
CA ASP A 161 19.45 7.51 -2.90
C ASP A 161 19.61 5.98 -3.07
N ASN A 162 19.87 5.54 -4.29
CA ASN A 162 19.94 4.12 -4.68
C ASN A 162 18.66 3.32 -4.37
N TYR A 163 17.51 3.98 -4.42
CA TYR A 163 16.21 3.33 -4.30
C TYR A 163 15.35 3.71 -5.50
N THR A 164 14.79 2.70 -6.17
CA THR A 164 13.84 2.87 -7.27
C THR A 164 12.59 2.06 -7.01
N GLY A 165 11.43 2.70 -7.01
CA GLY A 165 10.15 2.02 -6.79
C GLY A 165 8.95 2.91 -7.08
N ILE A 166 7.85 2.29 -7.51
CA ILE A 166 6.58 2.96 -7.72
C ILE A 166 5.79 2.91 -6.41
N HIS A 167 5.36 4.07 -5.97
CA HIS A 167 4.54 4.25 -4.77
C HIS A 167 3.13 4.60 -5.20
N VAL A 168 2.18 3.76 -4.86
CA VAL A 168 0.76 3.91 -5.19
C VAL A 168 -0.02 4.05 -3.89
N TYR A 169 -0.87 5.08 -3.79
CA TYR A 169 -1.66 5.36 -2.60
C TYR A 169 -3.15 5.22 -2.88
N PHE A 170 -3.82 4.46 -2.06
CA PHE A 170 -5.26 4.27 -2.11
C PHE A 170 -5.92 5.04 -0.95
N LYS A 171 -6.97 5.81 -1.28
CA LYS A 171 -7.87 6.41 -0.28
C LYS A 171 -9.05 5.47 -0.12
N ASN A 172 -9.45 5.12 1.03
CA ASN A 172 -10.68 4.39 1.21
C ASN A 172 -11.92 5.33 1.07
N LYS A 173 -13.13 4.82 1.14
CA LYS A 173 -14.43 5.46 0.83
C LYS A 173 -14.61 6.93 1.23
N SER A 174 -13.95 7.40 2.27
CA SER A 174 -14.06 8.79 2.73
C SER A 174 -12.85 9.25 3.54
N ASN A 175 -12.85 10.53 3.95
CA ASN A 175 -11.81 11.09 4.80
C ASN A 175 -11.81 10.58 6.26
N HIS A 176 -12.67 9.65 6.59
CA HIS A 176 -12.70 8.98 7.91
C HIS A 176 -11.91 7.68 7.91
N TYR A 177 -11.39 7.25 6.75
CA TYR A 177 -10.61 6.02 6.59
C TYR A 177 -9.15 6.36 6.30
N TYR A 178 -8.23 5.60 6.89
CA TYR A 178 -6.81 5.76 6.60
C TYR A 178 -6.50 5.29 5.19
N PRO A 179 -5.71 6.04 4.43
CA PRO A 179 -5.15 5.56 3.18
C PRO A 179 -4.04 4.53 3.46
N TRP A 180 -3.67 3.78 2.42
CA TRP A 180 -2.58 2.82 2.50
C TRP A 180 -1.70 2.91 1.25
N GLU A 181 -0.50 2.33 1.35
CA GLU A 181 0.53 2.38 0.32
C GLU A 181 0.77 1.01 -0.29
N LEU A 182 0.78 0.92 -1.63
CA LEU A 182 1.36 -0.20 -2.37
C LEU A 182 2.68 0.24 -2.98
N GLN A 183 3.76 -0.46 -2.67
CA GLN A 183 5.07 -0.30 -3.32
C GLN A 183 5.22 -1.38 -4.38
N ILE A 184 5.60 -1.00 -5.59
CA ILE A 184 5.92 -1.92 -6.68
C ILE A 184 7.40 -1.76 -6.99
N TRP A 185 8.15 -2.85 -6.86
CA TRP A 185 9.57 -2.91 -7.19
C TRP A 185 9.78 -3.71 -8.45
N ASP A 186 10.69 -3.25 -9.28
CA ASP A 186 11.20 -4.05 -10.39
C ASP A 186 12.16 -5.12 -9.84
N GLU A 187 12.07 -6.34 -10.36
CA GLU A 187 12.94 -7.46 -9.99
C GLU A 187 14.43 -7.11 -10.09
N LYS A 188 14.81 -6.30 -11.10
CA LYS A 188 16.21 -5.86 -11.31
C LYS A 188 16.73 -4.93 -10.22
N ASP A 189 15.84 -4.22 -9.50
CA ASP A 189 16.21 -3.19 -8.51
C ASP A 189 16.14 -3.72 -7.06
N VAL A 190 15.77 -4.99 -6.86
CA VAL A 190 15.51 -5.57 -5.53
C VAL A 190 16.72 -5.47 -4.60
N ASP A 191 17.89 -5.91 -5.06
CA ASP A 191 19.10 -5.93 -4.23
C ASP A 191 19.51 -4.51 -3.82
N GLN A 192 19.51 -3.58 -4.76
CA GLN A 192 19.82 -2.18 -4.53
C GLN A 192 18.80 -1.55 -3.54
N ASN A 193 17.53 -1.84 -3.69
CA ASN A 193 16.49 -1.34 -2.81
C ASN A 193 16.62 -1.88 -1.38
N ILE A 194 16.99 -3.17 -1.22
CA ILE A 194 17.25 -3.78 0.10
C ILE A 194 18.43 -3.09 0.79
N GLU A 195 19.52 -2.86 0.07
CA GLU A 195 20.71 -2.17 0.58
C GLU A 195 20.38 -0.74 1.03
N SER A 196 19.69 0.02 0.18
CA SER A 196 19.23 1.37 0.51
C SER A 196 18.38 1.39 1.78
N HIS A 197 17.42 0.47 1.92
CA HIS A 197 16.60 0.37 3.13
C HIS A 197 17.40 0.08 4.41
N LYS A 198 18.45 -0.75 4.34
CA LYS A 198 19.33 -1.03 5.49
C LYS A 198 20.06 0.23 5.94
N LEU A 199 20.56 1.03 5.00
CA LEU A 199 21.26 2.29 5.30
C LEU A 199 20.33 3.30 5.99
N PHE A 200 19.12 3.49 5.47
CA PHE A 200 18.15 4.43 6.06
C PHE A 200 17.68 4.01 7.46
N LYS A 201 17.53 2.71 7.75
CA LYS A 201 17.17 2.25 9.09
C LYS A 201 18.26 2.50 10.14
N ARG A 202 19.54 2.53 9.75
CA ARG A 202 20.66 2.81 10.68
C ARG A 202 20.69 4.24 11.18
N HIS A 203 20.00 5.17 10.52
CA HIS A 203 19.90 6.57 10.97
C HIS A 203 18.77 6.83 11.98
N PHE A 204 18.01 5.78 12.37
CA PHE A 204 16.89 5.86 13.31
C PHE A 204 17.07 4.97 14.54
N VAL A 205 18.30 4.51 14.81
CA VAL A 205 18.68 3.78 16.03
C VAL A 205 19.63 4.64 16.85
#